data_69609c1f5e916d7570fe597b06802d13
#
_entry.id   69609c1f5e916d7570fe597b06802d13
#
_cell.length_a   1.000
_cell.length_b   1.000
_cell.length_c   1.000
_cell.angle_alpha   90.00
_cell.angle_beta   90.00
_cell.angle_gamma   90.00
#
_symmetry.space_group_name_H-M   'P 1'
#
loop_
_entity.id
_entity.type
_entity.pdbx_description
1 polymer ?
#
loop_
_entity_poly.entity_id
_entity_poly.type
_entity_poly.pdbx_seq_one_letter_code
_entity_poly.pdbx_strand_id
1 'polypeptide(L)'
;MKNNSKFLIFLFFFVVLIINNKAYANEIIFSTSDLNITNNGSTINAGIGSAYSKSSNIKIDGQSFKFDKSTSILIANKAKVFLPEKNIEINADKLIYDQKISLIKAIGNVEIKDLANIVTFKSKEVSYNKIEEKIFSNVRSTFYDKALNNFTSEKFTYTLNDSLLKISGANILDVQNNKYYIEKAYINLLTNKLIGKDIFLNFNNLAENNDPRIKGKTVKSDNDKTIIEKGVFTTCKKNDDCPPWEFLASKIKHDKKKKTINYENAWLKIYDKPVFYFPKFFHPDPTVKRQSGFLMPSFTGSNSTGSAFTLPYFHVLSNNKDLTFTPRLYSTNKILAQSEYRVVNATSKHTIDLSMLSEKDNSSQSHFFSNSQKKLNSKYFDNLDLSADLQFTSKDTYLKNYKLDSSLINADTGTLTSSIKFSASKEDLSLEADFIVYENLSDVPDGDKYEYVYPSYNLKKDLYSDMLTSGSFNLDSSGFIKNYDTNVFEKVIVNDFLYSSYPRFTNKGLKNNYNILFKNINTDSENSENYKENLDTKIATLIEFNSSYPMEKKTNDYSNILKPIISARYSPNNF
;
A
#
# COMPACT_ATOMS: atom_id res chain seq x y z
N MET A 1 81.57 -7.05 -65.37
CA MET A 1 80.79 -7.61 -64.22
C MET A 1 79.87 -6.54 -63.60
N LYS A 2 78.80 -6.21 -64.29
CA LYS A 2 77.72 -5.34 -63.73
C LYS A 2 76.45 -5.62 -64.54
N ASN A 3 75.68 -6.65 -64.21
CA ASN A 3 74.29 -6.76 -64.67
C ASN A 3 73.48 -7.91 -63.98
N ASN A 4 74.07 -8.70 -63.09
CA ASN A 4 73.34 -9.83 -62.50
C ASN A 4 72.59 -9.51 -61.16
N SER A 5 72.84 -8.33 -60.58
CA SER A 5 72.15 -7.99 -59.27
C SER A 5 70.71 -7.48 -59.47
N LYS A 6 70.39 -6.82 -60.56
CA LYS A 6 69.04 -6.33 -60.85
C LYS A 6 68.06 -7.43 -61.23
N PHE A 7 68.52 -8.48 -61.85
CA PHE A 7 67.68 -9.63 -62.20
C PHE A 7 67.33 -10.50 -60.97
N LEU A 8 68.28 -10.62 -60.02
CA LEU A 8 68.06 -11.35 -58.81
C LEU A 8 67.09 -10.61 -57.88
N ILE A 9 67.14 -9.26 -57.81
CA ILE A 9 66.24 -8.43 -57.06
C ILE A 9 64.80 -8.47 -57.63
N PHE A 10 64.67 -8.49 -58.95
CA PHE A 10 63.39 -8.60 -59.65
C PHE A 10 62.75 -9.98 -59.49
N LEU A 11 63.54 -11.05 -59.46
CA LEU A 11 63.07 -12.41 -59.20
C LEU A 11 62.68 -12.59 -57.73
N PHE A 12 63.41 -11.96 -56.78
CA PHE A 12 63.07 -11.98 -55.35
C PHE A 12 61.78 -11.19 -55.06
N PHE A 13 61.55 -10.05 -55.71
CA PHE A 13 60.32 -9.28 -55.61
C PHE A 13 59.12 -10.01 -56.24
N PHE A 14 59.35 -10.75 -57.34
CA PHE A 14 58.27 -11.55 -57.96
C PHE A 14 57.91 -12.81 -57.13
N VAL A 15 58.88 -13.43 -56.46
CA VAL A 15 58.64 -14.54 -55.51
C VAL A 15 57.98 -14.07 -54.21
N VAL A 16 58.32 -12.86 -53.71
CA VAL A 16 57.68 -12.26 -52.56
C VAL A 16 56.26 -11.84 -52.89
N LEU A 17 55.92 -11.41 -54.10
CA LEU A 17 54.55 -11.09 -54.53
C LEU A 17 53.68 -12.33 -54.76
N ILE A 18 54.25 -13.52 -54.99
CA ILE A 18 53.50 -14.77 -55.14
C ILE A 18 53.19 -15.42 -53.77
N ILE A 19 53.95 -15.07 -52.70
CA ILE A 19 53.79 -15.70 -51.38
C ILE A 19 52.73 -14.99 -50.51
N ASN A 20 52.22 -13.81 -50.89
CA ASN A 20 51.23 -13.04 -50.04
C ASN A 20 49.78 -13.18 -50.47
N ASN A 21 49.39 -14.08 -51.32
CA ASN A 21 48.00 -14.48 -51.52
C ASN A 21 47.69 -15.77 -50.75
N LYS A 22 47.79 -15.76 -49.43
CA LYS A 22 46.96 -16.62 -48.65
C LYS A 22 45.53 -16.07 -48.77
N ALA A 23 44.83 -16.51 -49.81
CA ALA A 23 43.39 -16.53 -49.80
C ALA A 23 43.00 -17.42 -48.58
N TYR A 24 42.70 -16.83 -47.44
CA TYR A 24 42.00 -17.52 -46.39
C TYR A 24 40.65 -17.91 -47.00
N ALA A 25 40.56 -19.17 -47.45
CA ALA A 25 39.29 -19.73 -47.82
C ALA A 25 38.39 -19.61 -46.58
N ASN A 26 37.37 -18.77 -46.69
CA ASN A 26 36.33 -18.61 -45.68
C ASN A 26 35.50 -19.91 -45.65
N GLU A 27 36.02 -20.95 -45.01
CA GLU A 27 35.36 -22.26 -44.95
C GLU A 27 34.38 -22.30 -43.77
N ILE A 28 33.11 -22.53 -44.11
CA ILE A 28 32.13 -22.99 -43.14
C ILE A 28 32.17 -24.51 -43.15
N ILE A 29 32.40 -25.09 -41.97
CA ILE A 29 32.43 -26.52 -41.73
C ILE A 29 31.06 -26.95 -41.26
N PHE A 30 30.43 -27.89 -41.96
CA PHE A 30 29.14 -28.47 -41.57
C PHE A 30 29.32 -29.82 -40.87
N SER A 31 28.62 -29.99 -39.77
CA SER A 31 28.44 -31.27 -39.09
C SER A 31 26.93 -31.51 -38.99
N THR A 32 26.35 -32.14 -39.99
CA THR A 32 24.90 -32.23 -40.20
C THR A 32 24.48 -33.65 -40.60
N SER A 33 23.20 -33.98 -40.45
CA SER A 33 22.62 -35.29 -40.77
C SER A 33 22.69 -35.61 -42.28
N ASP A 34 22.54 -34.58 -43.12
CA ASP A 34 22.52 -34.66 -44.56
C ASP A 34 23.13 -33.40 -45.16
N LEU A 35 23.70 -33.51 -46.35
CA LEU A 35 24.32 -32.40 -47.06
C LEU A 35 24.09 -32.56 -48.55
N ASN A 36 23.50 -31.55 -49.18
CA ASN A 36 23.25 -31.51 -50.63
C ASN A 36 23.88 -30.26 -51.24
N ILE A 37 24.67 -30.44 -52.29
CA ILE A 37 25.35 -29.36 -53.01
C ILE A 37 24.65 -29.17 -54.34
N THR A 38 24.19 -27.97 -54.63
CA THR A 38 23.44 -27.59 -55.83
C THR A 38 24.09 -26.40 -56.54
N ASN A 39 23.58 -26.03 -57.71
CA ASN A 39 24.06 -24.88 -58.52
C ASN A 39 25.55 -24.91 -58.79
N ASN A 40 26.03 -26.02 -59.39
CA ASN A 40 27.45 -26.23 -59.75
C ASN A 40 28.43 -25.99 -58.60
N GLY A 41 27.99 -26.37 -57.35
CA GLY A 41 28.84 -26.26 -56.18
C GLY A 41 28.77 -24.93 -55.43
N SER A 42 27.92 -23.97 -55.86
CA SER A 42 27.83 -22.67 -55.27
C SER A 42 26.87 -22.61 -54.06
N THR A 43 25.91 -23.54 -53.97
CA THR A 43 24.93 -23.57 -52.87
C THR A 43 25.05 -24.89 -52.12
N ILE A 44 25.18 -24.81 -50.79
CA ILE A 44 25.15 -25.94 -49.85
C ILE A 44 23.85 -25.89 -49.07
N ASN A 45 23.03 -26.96 -49.13
CA ASN A 45 21.90 -27.16 -48.29
C ASN A 45 22.24 -28.31 -47.31
N ALA A 46 21.98 -28.09 -46.02
CA ALA A 46 22.26 -29.09 -44.99
C ALA A 46 21.11 -29.19 -43.99
N GLY A 47 20.90 -30.38 -43.44
CA GLY A 47 19.85 -30.67 -42.46
C GLY A 47 20.26 -30.33 -41.04
N ILE A 48 19.66 -31.06 -40.06
CA ILE A 48 19.88 -30.84 -38.64
C ILE A 48 21.36 -31.04 -38.27
N GLY A 49 21.92 -30.09 -37.50
CA GLY A 49 23.30 -30.17 -37.02
C GLY A 49 23.89 -28.82 -36.68
N SER A 50 25.18 -28.64 -36.99
CA SER A 50 25.91 -27.40 -36.75
C SER A 50 26.72 -26.93 -37.94
N ALA A 51 26.85 -25.62 -38.10
CA ALA A 51 27.72 -24.93 -39.01
C ALA A 51 28.76 -24.12 -38.24
N TYR A 52 30.05 -24.30 -38.49
CA TYR A 52 31.14 -23.62 -37.82
C TYR A 52 31.94 -22.77 -38.80
N SER A 53 32.00 -21.47 -38.53
CA SER A 53 32.85 -20.55 -39.27
C SER A 53 34.20 -20.42 -38.57
N LYS A 54 35.24 -20.98 -39.20
CA LYS A 54 36.60 -20.99 -38.67
C LYS A 54 37.19 -19.58 -38.56
N SER A 55 36.92 -18.73 -39.53
CA SER A 55 37.45 -17.35 -39.58
C SER A 55 36.87 -16.47 -38.46
N SER A 56 35.63 -16.69 -38.08
CA SER A 56 34.93 -15.88 -37.07
C SER A 56 34.74 -16.59 -35.73
N ASN A 57 35.19 -17.85 -35.58
CA ASN A 57 34.99 -18.66 -34.39
C ASN A 57 33.52 -18.66 -33.91
N ILE A 58 32.58 -18.83 -34.84
CA ILE A 58 31.13 -18.84 -34.58
C ILE A 58 30.59 -20.22 -34.94
N LYS A 59 29.90 -20.83 -33.96
CA LYS A 59 29.15 -22.07 -34.15
C LYS A 59 27.66 -21.77 -34.13
N ILE A 60 26.96 -22.23 -35.16
CA ILE A 60 25.52 -22.11 -35.31
C ILE A 60 24.92 -23.50 -35.32
N ASP A 61 24.09 -23.83 -34.34
CA ASP A 61 23.28 -25.06 -34.30
C ASP A 61 21.91 -24.75 -34.91
N GLY A 62 21.34 -25.64 -35.73
CA GLY A 62 20.08 -25.38 -36.42
C GLY A 62 19.40 -26.63 -36.97
N GLN A 63 18.14 -26.48 -37.39
CA GLN A 63 17.36 -27.57 -37.98
C GLN A 63 17.61 -27.71 -39.49
N SER A 64 17.99 -26.62 -40.18
CA SER A 64 18.39 -26.66 -41.59
C SER A 64 19.26 -25.46 -41.91
N PHE A 65 20.13 -25.65 -42.90
CA PHE A 65 21.07 -24.64 -43.34
C PHE A 65 21.02 -24.48 -44.86
N LYS A 66 21.21 -23.23 -45.32
CA LYS A 66 21.47 -22.90 -46.71
C LYS A 66 22.65 -21.94 -46.78
N PHE A 67 23.75 -22.34 -47.39
CA PHE A 67 24.94 -21.53 -47.57
C PHE A 67 25.19 -21.24 -49.05
N ASP A 68 25.24 -19.95 -49.35
CA ASP A 68 25.63 -19.48 -50.70
C ASP A 68 27.09 -19.00 -50.67
N LYS A 69 27.95 -19.75 -51.35
CA LYS A 69 29.40 -19.45 -51.43
C LYS A 69 29.68 -18.14 -52.16
N SER A 70 28.86 -17.77 -53.14
CA SER A 70 29.06 -16.56 -53.95
C SER A 70 28.85 -15.29 -53.15
N THR A 71 27.84 -15.28 -52.32
CA THR A 71 27.51 -14.17 -51.42
C THR A 71 28.18 -14.28 -50.07
N SER A 72 28.61 -15.50 -49.65
CA SER A 72 29.13 -15.84 -48.34
C SER A 72 28.07 -15.68 -47.24
N ILE A 73 26.80 -15.93 -47.57
CA ILE A 73 25.67 -15.83 -46.65
C ILE A 73 25.20 -17.23 -46.24
N LEU A 74 25.18 -17.48 -44.93
CA LEU A 74 24.58 -18.66 -44.30
C LEU A 74 23.23 -18.30 -43.73
N ILE A 75 22.20 -19.04 -44.08
CA ILE A 75 20.87 -18.99 -43.49
C ILE A 75 20.66 -20.26 -42.68
N ALA A 76 20.27 -20.14 -41.43
CA ALA A 76 19.92 -21.25 -40.55
C ALA A 76 18.51 -21.05 -39.99
N ASN A 77 17.70 -22.10 -39.98
CA ASN A 77 16.33 -22.06 -39.45
C ASN A 77 16.26 -22.75 -38.09
N LYS A 78 15.41 -22.19 -37.17
CA LYS A 78 15.29 -22.59 -35.75
C LYS A 78 16.67 -22.79 -35.15
N ALA A 79 17.42 -21.72 -35.13
CA ALA A 79 18.85 -21.79 -34.91
C ALA A 79 19.29 -21.08 -33.63
N LYS A 80 20.40 -21.58 -33.08
CA LYS A 80 21.04 -21.12 -31.87
C LYS A 80 22.49 -20.79 -32.13
N VAL A 81 22.95 -19.64 -31.67
CA VAL A 81 24.38 -19.26 -31.63
C VAL A 81 24.81 -19.15 -30.17
N PHE A 82 25.91 -19.73 -29.83
CA PHE A 82 26.58 -19.52 -28.56
C PHE A 82 27.91 -18.81 -28.77
N LEU A 83 28.14 -17.73 -28.04
CA LEU A 83 29.38 -16.94 -28.05
C LEU A 83 30.14 -17.21 -26.74
N PRO A 84 31.03 -18.22 -26.69
CA PRO A 84 31.63 -18.68 -25.44
C PRO A 84 32.47 -17.61 -24.73
N GLU A 85 33.19 -16.79 -25.47
CA GLU A 85 34.04 -15.72 -24.94
C GLU A 85 33.25 -14.65 -24.16
N LYS A 86 31.96 -14.48 -24.45
CA LYS A 86 31.07 -13.48 -23.87
C LYS A 86 29.95 -14.09 -23.04
N ASN A 87 29.83 -15.41 -22.97
CA ASN A 87 28.72 -16.12 -22.31
C ASN A 87 27.33 -15.66 -22.80
N ILE A 88 27.20 -15.47 -24.12
CA ILE A 88 25.96 -15.03 -24.75
C ILE A 88 25.38 -16.12 -25.61
N GLU A 89 24.10 -16.34 -25.48
CA GLU A 89 23.31 -17.26 -26.29
C GLU A 89 22.25 -16.47 -27.07
N ILE A 90 22.13 -16.74 -28.39
CA ILE A 90 21.15 -16.13 -29.28
C ILE A 90 20.31 -17.25 -29.90
N ASN A 91 19.01 -17.25 -29.66
CA ASN A 91 18.03 -18.17 -30.25
C ASN A 91 17.09 -17.40 -31.18
N ALA A 92 16.74 -17.95 -32.34
CA ALA A 92 15.78 -17.34 -33.26
C ALA A 92 15.13 -18.37 -34.18
N ASP A 93 13.99 -18.01 -34.78
CA ASP A 93 13.38 -18.84 -35.81
C ASP A 93 14.24 -18.88 -37.09
N LYS A 94 14.95 -17.80 -37.39
CA LYS A 94 15.83 -17.69 -38.55
C LYS A 94 17.07 -16.87 -38.20
N LEU A 95 18.27 -17.38 -38.51
CA LEU A 95 19.54 -16.68 -38.46
C LEU A 95 20.10 -16.49 -39.87
N ILE A 96 20.56 -15.30 -40.14
CA ILE A 96 21.27 -14.96 -41.38
C ILE A 96 22.68 -14.49 -40.99
N TYR A 97 23.70 -15.23 -41.35
CA TYR A 97 25.09 -14.88 -41.07
C TYR A 97 25.79 -14.45 -42.35
N ASP A 98 26.15 -13.18 -42.44
CA ASP A 98 27.01 -12.63 -43.46
C ASP A 98 28.47 -12.74 -43.00
N GLN A 99 29.20 -13.66 -43.61
CA GLN A 99 30.57 -13.98 -43.22
C GLN A 99 31.56 -12.86 -43.61
N LYS A 100 31.29 -12.09 -44.69
CA LYS A 100 32.17 -11.01 -45.17
C LYS A 100 32.29 -9.87 -44.18
N ILE A 101 31.19 -9.52 -43.52
CA ILE A 101 31.12 -8.43 -42.54
C ILE A 101 30.95 -8.92 -41.10
N SER A 102 30.99 -10.26 -40.90
CA SER A 102 30.83 -10.91 -39.60
C SER A 102 29.56 -10.44 -38.84
N LEU A 103 28.44 -10.31 -39.54
CA LEU A 103 27.16 -9.87 -39.05
C LEU A 103 26.17 -11.04 -38.99
N ILE A 104 25.60 -11.29 -37.79
CA ILE A 104 24.49 -12.21 -37.62
C ILE A 104 23.21 -11.39 -37.46
N LYS A 105 22.21 -11.68 -38.29
CA LYS A 105 20.85 -11.13 -38.15
C LYS A 105 19.90 -12.25 -37.70
N ALA A 106 19.32 -12.10 -36.53
CA ALA A 106 18.34 -13.00 -35.95
C ALA A 106 16.93 -12.44 -36.17
N ILE A 107 16.01 -13.28 -36.66
CA ILE A 107 14.65 -12.89 -37.06
C ILE A 107 13.65 -13.91 -36.50
N GLY A 108 12.53 -13.43 -35.96
CA GLY A 108 11.42 -14.23 -35.42
C GLY A 108 11.75 -14.80 -34.04
N ASN A 109 10.93 -14.54 -33.07
CA ASN A 109 11.01 -15.03 -31.67
C ASN A 109 12.45 -14.98 -31.10
N VAL A 110 13.17 -13.89 -31.36
CA VAL A 110 14.56 -13.75 -30.93
C VAL A 110 14.65 -13.66 -29.42
N GLU A 111 15.40 -14.57 -28.81
CA GLU A 111 15.77 -14.53 -27.39
C GLU A 111 17.29 -14.53 -27.26
N ILE A 112 17.82 -13.54 -26.53
CA ILE A 112 19.24 -13.41 -26.22
C ILE A 112 19.41 -13.50 -24.72
N LYS A 113 20.31 -14.38 -24.27
CA LYS A 113 20.67 -14.54 -22.86
C LYS A 113 22.12 -14.14 -22.67
N ASP A 114 22.35 -13.07 -21.92
CA ASP A 114 23.65 -12.73 -21.37
C ASP A 114 23.78 -13.40 -19.99
N LEU A 115 24.48 -14.52 -19.97
CA LEU A 115 24.63 -15.35 -18.77
C LEU A 115 25.59 -14.72 -17.75
N ALA A 116 26.49 -13.84 -18.20
CA ALA A 116 27.44 -13.14 -17.33
C ALA A 116 26.74 -12.03 -16.53
N ASN A 117 25.89 -11.23 -17.17
CA ASN A 117 25.16 -10.13 -16.54
C ASN A 117 23.75 -10.53 -16.07
N ILE A 118 23.32 -11.77 -16.36
CA ILE A 118 21.98 -12.31 -16.01
C ILE A 118 20.87 -11.41 -16.59
N VAL A 119 20.97 -11.10 -17.88
CA VAL A 119 19.97 -10.30 -18.59
C VAL A 119 19.45 -11.10 -19.79
N THR A 120 18.15 -11.06 -19.99
CA THR A 120 17.47 -11.68 -21.14
C THR A 120 16.82 -10.59 -21.99
N PHE A 121 17.06 -10.65 -23.31
CA PHE A 121 16.48 -9.76 -24.31
C PHE A 121 15.50 -10.56 -25.16
N LYS A 122 14.33 -10.01 -25.45
CA LYS A 122 13.36 -10.59 -26.39
C LYS A 122 12.97 -9.57 -27.44
N SER A 123 13.01 -9.96 -28.73
CA SER A 123 12.71 -9.08 -29.82
C SER A 123 12.18 -9.84 -31.04
N LYS A 124 11.65 -9.13 -32.04
CA LYS A 124 11.31 -9.70 -33.35
C LYS A 124 12.51 -9.79 -34.30
N GLU A 125 13.47 -8.88 -34.14
CA GLU A 125 14.66 -8.81 -34.97
C GLU A 125 15.82 -8.23 -34.15
N VAL A 126 17.00 -8.85 -34.24
CA VAL A 126 18.24 -8.38 -33.62
C VAL A 126 19.42 -8.65 -34.56
N SER A 127 20.39 -7.75 -34.57
CA SER A 127 21.65 -7.90 -35.26
C SER A 127 22.82 -7.97 -34.28
N TYR A 128 23.75 -8.90 -34.48
CA TYR A 128 25.02 -8.99 -33.77
C TYR A 128 26.16 -8.76 -34.73
N ASN A 129 26.92 -7.68 -34.52
CA ASN A 129 28.15 -7.40 -35.24
C ASN A 129 29.35 -7.87 -34.39
N LYS A 130 30.04 -8.92 -34.86
CA LYS A 130 31.17 -9.49 -34.13
C LYS A 130 32.37 -8.56 -34.08
N ILE A 131 32.65 -7.82 -35.18
CA ILE A 131 33.80 -6.92 -35.26
C ILE A 131 33.70 -5.78 -34.26
N GLU A 132 32.48 -5.21 -34.14
CA GLU A 132 32.20 -4.13 -33.21
C GLU A 132 31.80 -4.64 -31.81
N GLU A 133 31.59 -5.96 -31.65
CA GLU A 133 31.08 -6.60 -30.44
C GLU A 133 29.80 -5.92 -29.91
N LYS A 134 28.84 -5.67 -30.81
CA LYS A 134 27.60 -5.00 -30.56
C LYS A 134 26.40 -5.83 -30.95
N ILE A 135 25.42 -5.88 -30.03
CA ILE A 135 24.08 -6.39 -30.30
C ILE A 135 23.13 -5.20 -30.40
N PHE A 136 22.36 -5.09 -31.47
CA PHE A 136 21.45 -3.96 -31.65
C PHE A 136 20.14 -4.35 -32.32
N SER A 137 19.12 -3.56 -32.06
CA SER A 137 17.80 -3.69 -32.69
C SER A 137 17.15 -2.31 -32.86
N ASN A 138 16.47 -2.16 -33.99
CA ASN A 138 15.65 -0.97 -34.30
C ASN A 138 14.16 -1.24 -34.15
N VAL A 139 13.78 -2.38 -33.56
CA VAL A 139 12.40 -2.73 -33.26
C VAL A 139 12.21 -2.89 -31.77
N ARG A 140 10.97 -2.71 -31.33
CA ARG A 140 10.62 -2.79 -29.90
C ARG A 140 11.09 -4.12 -29.30
N SER A 141 11.84 -4.01 -28.21
CA SER A 141 12.45 -5.13 -27.51
C SER A 141 12.12 -5.08 -26.03
N THR A 142 12.03 -6.25 -25.39
CA THR A 142 11.77 -6.40 -23.96
C THR A 142 13.01 -6.97 -23.27
N PHE A 143 13.30 -6.50 -22.08
CA PHE A 143 14.45 -6.85 -21.28
C PHE A 143 14.01 -7.30 -19.90
N TYR A 144 14.72 -8.30 -19.35
CA TYR A 144 14.55 -8.80 -17.99
C TYR A 144 15.94 -8.84 -17.35
N ASP A 145 16.14 -8.12 -16.26
CA ASP A 145 17.41 -8.05 -15.56
C ASP A 145 17.48 -8.91 -14.29
N LYS A 146 18.67 -8.98 -13.70
CA LYS A 146 18.93 -9.70 -12.43
C LYS A 146 18.06 -9.21 -11.26
N ALA A 147 17.70 -7.94 -11.25
CA ALA A 147 16.88 -7.33 -10.19
C ALA A 147 15.38 -7.55 -10.43
N LEU A 148 15.01 -8.38 -11.41
CA LEU A 148 13.62 -8.63 -11.84
C LEU A 148 12.90 -7.38 -12.38
N ASN A 149 13.66 -6.35 -12.76
CA ASN A 149 13.08 -5.23 -13.49
C ASN A 149 12.69 -5.69 -14.90
N ASN A 150 11.52 -5.24 -15.32
CA ASN A 150 11.02 -5.47 -16.66
C ASN A 150 11.01 -4.14 -17.39
N PHE A 151 11.70 -4.05 -18.53
CA PHE A 151 11.70 -2.84 -19.33
C PHE A 151 11.61 -3.11 -20.82
N THR A 152 11.02 -2.18 -21.53
CA THR A 152 10.92 -2.21 -22.99
C THR A 152 11.61 -0.99 -23.59
N SER A 153 12.14 -1.14 -24.80
CA SER A 153 12.73 -0.04 -25.55
C SER A 153 12.34 -0.14 -27.03
N GLU A 154 12.18 0.98 -27.69
CA GLU A 154 11.91 1.02 -29.12
C GLU A 154 13.16 0.66 -29.95
N LYS A 155 14.34 1.09 -29.48
CA LYS A 155 15.65 0.81 -30.09
C LYS A 155 16.66 0.60 -29.00
N PHE A 156 17.59 -0.34 -29.25
CA PHE A 156 18.72 -0.54 -28.35
C PHE A 156 20.02 -0.85 -29.09
N THR A 157 21.14 -0.57 -28.42
CA THR A 157 22.47 -1.04 -28.76
C THR A 157 23.18 -1.49 -27.51
N TYR A 158 23.61 -2.73 -27.46
CA TYR A 158 24.34 -3.32 -26.35
C TYR A 158 25.78 -3.57 -26.77
N THR A 159 26.74 -2.88 -26.16
CA THR A 159 28.19 -3.06 -26.37
C THR A 159 28.69 -4.07 -25.34
N LEU A 160 29.18 -5.22 -25.82
CA LEU A 160 29.49 -6.37 -24.97
C LEU A 160 30.71 -6.13 -24.08
N ASN A 161 31.77 -5.48 -24.61
CA ASN A 161 33.00 -5.22 -23.87
C ASN A 161 32.81 -4.40 -22.62
N ASP A 162 31.95 -3.39 -22.68
CA ASP A 162 31.71 -2.44 -21.60
C ASP A 162 30.46 -2.80 -20.79
N SER A 163 29.75 -3.86 -21.17
CA SER A 163 28.40 -4.18 -20.65
C SER A 163 27.46 -2.98 -20.68
N LEU A 164 27.59 -2.13 -21.69
CA LEU A 164 26.88 -0.87 -21.85
C LEU A 164 25.68 -1.01 -22.79
N LEU A 165 24.48 -0.86 -22.21
CA LEU A 165 23.21 -0.86 -22.94
C LEU A 165 22.75 0.57 -23.18
N LYS A 166 22.66 0.99 -24.43
CA LYS A 166 22.05 2.24 -24.89
C LYS A 166 20.63 1.96 -25.35
N ILE A 167 19.66 2.68 -24.83
CA ILE A 167 18.23 2.51 -25.14
C ILE A 167 17.58 3.84 -25.51
N SER A 168 16.53 3.76 -26.33
CA SER A 168 15.70 4.91 -26.71
C SER A 168 14.23 4.53 -26.56
N GLY A 169 13.40 5.45 -26.00
CA GLY A 169 11.99 5.19 -25.72
C GLY A 169 11.80 4.06 -24.70
N ALA A 170 12.50 4.16 -23.57
CA ALA A 170 12.49 3.12 -22.54
C ALA A 170 11.30 3.26 -21.59
N ASN A 171 10.55 2.17 -21.39
CA ASN A 171 9.58 2.04 -20.32
C ASN A 171 10.08 0.98 -19.35
N ILE A 172 10.30 1.35 -18.08
CA ILE A 172 10.85 0.51 -17.04
C ILE A 172 9.79 0.33 -15.95
N LEU A 173 9.58 -0.89 -15.54
CA LEU A 173 8.79 -1.25 -14.37
C LEU A 173 9.73 -1.86 -13.34
N ASP A 174 9.88 -1.19 -12.19
CA ASP A 174 10.72 -1.70 -11.11
C ASP A 174 9.98 -2.71 -10.20
N VAL A 175 10.71 -3.32 -9.29
CA VAL A 175 10.15 -4.33 -8.34
C VAL A 175 9.07 -3.77 -7.42
N GLN A 176 8.96 -2.45 -7.29
CA GLN A 176 7.93 -1.76 -6.51
C GLN A 176 6.73 -1.33 -7.37
N ASN A 177 6.72 -1.73 -8.64
CA ASN A 177 5.74 -1.33 -9.67
C ASN A 177 5.76 0.18 -9.99
N ASN A 178 6.84 0.90 -9.70
CA ASN A 178 7.02 2.26 -10.20
C ASN A 178 7.28 2.22 -11.71
N LYS A 179 6.67 3.15 -12.44
CA LYS A 179 6.77 3.24 -13.91
C LYS A 179 7.67 4.40 -14.30
N TYR A 180 8.76 4.09 -15.00
CA TYR A 180 9.67 5.09 -15.55
C TYR A 180 9.53 5.11 -17.07
N TYR A 181 9.48 6.29 -17.64
CA TYR A 181 9.71 6.53 -19.06
C TYR A 181 10.97 7.37 -19.20
N ILE A 182 11.90 6.95 -20.08
CA ILE A 182 13.15 7.67 -20.36
C ILE A 182 13.35 7.74 -21.85
N GLU A 183 13.48 8.94 -22.41
CA GLU A 183 13.63 9.09 -23.87
C GLU A 183 14.93 8.48 -24.38
N LYS A 184 16.06 8.73 -23.69
CA LYS A 184 17.38 8.14 -23.99
C LYS A 184 18.09 7.79 -22.72
N ALA A 185 18.60 6.57 -22.60
CA ALA A 185 19.38 6.14 -21.46
C ALA A 185 20.58 5.27 -21.85
N TYR A 186 21.59 5.30 -20.98
CA TYR A 186 22.74 4.41 -20.96
C TYR A 186 22.72 3.66 -19.63
N ILE A 187 22.71 2.35 -19.68
CA ILE A 187 22.70 1.46 -18.52
C ILE A 187 23.95 0.60 -18.58
N ASN A 188 24.78 0.68 -17.55
CA ASN A 188 25.86 -0.28 -17.38
C ASN A 188 25.32 -1.48 -16.60
N LEU A 189 25.19 -2.62 -17.25
CA LEU A 189 24.57 -3.83 -16.70
C LEU A 189 25.43 -4.47 -15.58
N LEU A 190 26.74 -4.23 -15.57
CA LEU A 190 27.65 -4.74 -14.55
C LEU A 190 27.50 -3.98 -13.21
N THR A 191 27.36 -2.66 -13.27
CA THR A 191 27.33 -1.77 -12.09
C THR A 191 25.92 -1.28 -11.76
N ASN A 192 24.90 -1.59 -12.55
CA ASN A 192 23.53 -1.10 -12.46
C ASN A 192 23.41 0.44 -12.42
N LYS A 193 24.38 1.13 -13.05
CA LYS A 193 24.33 2.59 -13.16
C LYS A 193 23.58 2.99 -14.42
N LEU A 194 22.63 3.91 -14.27
CA LEU A 194 21.84 4.49 -15.34
C LEU A 194 22.11 5.99 -15.44
N ILE A 195 22.31 6.47 -16.65
CA ILE A 195 22.31 7.91 -16.99
C ILE A 195 21.31 8.10 -18.12
N GLY A 196 20.39 9.03 -17.98
CA GLY A 196 19.36 9.25 -18.99
C GLY A 196 18.96 10.71 -19.13
N LYS A 197 18.18 10.96 -20.18
CA LYS A 197 17.64 12.27 -20.54
C LYS A 197 16.13 12.17 -20.69
N ASP A 198 15.43 13.24 -20.28
CA ASP A 198 13.98 13.38 -20.34
C ASP A 198 13.26 12.20 -19.67
N ILE A 199 13.31 12.23 -18.33
CA ILE A 199 12.68 11.22 -17.47
C ILE A 199 11.29 11.63 -17.03
N PHE A 200 10.39 10.65 -16.99
CA PHE A 200 9.10 10.73 -16.35
C PHE A 200 8.91 9.50 -15.43
N LEU A 201 8.74 9.74 -14.14
CA LEU A 201 8.56 8.70 -13.11
C LEU A 201 7.17 8.82 -12.51
N ASN A 202 6.40 7.73 -12.54
CA ASN A 202 5.17 7.57 -11.78
C ASN A 202 5.42 6.57 -10.65
N PHE A 203 5.20 7.00 -9.43
CA PHE A 203 5.24 6.10 -8.28
C PHE A 203 3.99 5.23 -8.24
N ASN A 204 4.18 3.97 -7.87
CA ASN A 204 3.07 3.09 -7.54
C ASN A 204 2.47 3.53 -6.20
N ASN A 205 1.30 4.14 -6.23
CA ASN A 205 0.63 4.63 -5.03
C ASN A 205 -0.60 3.77 -4.72
N LEU A 206 -0.73 3.35 -3.47
CA LEU A 206 -1.88 2.60 -2.96
C LEU A 206 -3.04 3.52 -2.53
N ALA A 207 -2.86 4.84 -2.55
CA ALA A 207 -3.89 5.80 -2.19
C ALA A 207 -4.71 6.21 -3.42
N GLU A 208 -6.00 5.97 -3.41
CA GLU A 208 -6.93 6.15 -4.55
C GLU A 208 -7.03 7.59 -5.10
N ASN A 209 -6.53 8.58 -4.37
CA ASN A 209 -6.75 10.00 -4.72
C ASN A 209 -5.50 10.79 -5.13
N ASN A 210 -4.32 10.16 -5.21
CA ASN A 210 -3.06 10.84 -5.51
C ASN A 210 -2.30 10.14 -6.64
N ASP A 211 -1.70 10.93 -7.55
CA ASP A 211 -0.84 10.46 -8.64
C ASP A 211 0.59 11.02 -8.49
N PRO A 212 1.40 10.53 -7.53
CA PRO A 212 2.74 11.05 -7.31
C PRO A 212 3.65 10.79 -8.51
N ARG A 213 4.25 11.85 -9.03
CA ARG A 213 5.09 11.79 -10.23
C ARG A 213 6.22 12.80 -10.23
N ILE A 214 7.31 12.43 -10.89
CA ILE A 214 8.45 13.29 -11.13
C ILE A 214 8.71 13.38 -12.63
N LYS A 215 8.93 14.57 -13.13
CA LYS A 215 9.44 14.84 -14.48
C LYS A 215 10.79 15.54 -14.34
N GLY A 216 11.78 15.21 -15.19
CA GLY A 216 13.07 15.87 -15.13
C GLY A 216 13.85 15.78 -16.43
N LYS A 217 14.87 16.65 -16.58
CA LYS A 217 15.64 16.76 -17.80
C LYS A 217 16.75 15.72 -17.90
N THR A 218 17.43 15.45 -16.80
CA THR A 218 18.47 14.42 -16.71
C THR A 218 18.25 13.54 -15.50
N VAL A 219 18.65 12.29 -15.60
CA VAL A 219 18.61 11.32 -14.52
C VAL A 219 19.93 10.59 -14.40
N LYS A 220 20.38 10.39 -13.16
CA LYS A 220 21.47 9.48 -12.78
C LYS A 220 20.95 8.58 -11.67
N SER A 221 20.99 7.28 -11.89
CA SER A 221 20.48 6.30 -10.94
C SER A 221 21.50 5.20 -10.70
N ASP A 222 21.56 4.73 -9.46
CA ASP A 222 22.25 3.52 -9.05
C ASP A 222 21.35 2.72 -8.09
N ASN A 223 21.89 1.67 -7.46
CA ASN A 223 21.13 0.81 -6.55
C ASN A 223 20.56 1.57 -5.34
N ASP A 224 21.23 2.64 -4.89
CA ASP A 224 20.94 3.33 -3.64
C ASP A 224 20.15 4.63 -3.83
N LYS A 225 20.33 5.30 -4.95
CA LYS A 225 19.77 6.63 -5.19
C LYS A 225 19.46 6.89 -6.66
N THR A 226 18.45 7.74 -6.87
CA THR A 226 18.15 8.34 -8.18
C THR A 226 18.24 9.85 -8.03
N ILE A 227 19.03 10.51 -8.89
CA ILE A 227 19.21 11.97 -8.92
C ILE A 227 18.60 12.47 -10.22
N ILE A 228 17.70 13.43 -10.14
CA ILE A 228 17.02 14.06 -11.26
C ILE A 228 17.33 15.56 -11.20
N GLU A 229 17.85 16.10 -12.30
CA GLU A 229 18.16 17.53 -12.42
C GLU A 229 17.06 18.25 -13.18
N LYS A 230 16.77 19.49 -12.79
CA LYS A 230 15.66 20.32 -13.29
C LYS A 230 14.34 19.53 -13.22
N GLY A 231 14.04 19.06 -12.00
CA GLY A 231 12.92 18.17 -11.73
C GLY A 231 11.69 18.92 -11.25
N VAL A 232 10.53 18.39 -11.61
CA VAL A 232 9.21 18.81 -11.13
C VAL A 232 8.55 17.61 -10.46
N PHE A 233 8.05 17.80 -9.25
CA PHE A 233 7.29 16.80 -8.48
C PHE A 233 5.89 17.32 -8.19
N THR A 234 4.88 16.47 -8.32
CA THR A 234 3.52 16.72 -7.87
C THR A 234 2.82 15.41 -7.50
N THR A 235 1.76 15.49 -6.70
CA THR A 235 0.85 14.35 -6.40
C THR A 235 -0.56 14.57 -6.95
N CYS A 236 -0.80 15.67 -7.68
CA CYS A 236 -2.10 16.01 -8.25
C CYS A 236 -2.55 14.95 -9.27
N LYS A 237 -3.87 14.77 -9.45
CA LYS A 237 -4.43 13.83 -10.44
C LYS A 237 -3.95 14.18 -11.84
N LYS A 238 -3.80 13.17 -12.71
CA LYS A 238 -3.33 13.33 -14.10
C LYS A 238 -4.32 14.06 -15.01
N ASN A 239 -5.59 14.07 -14.63
CA ASN A 239 -6.66 14.65 -15.45
C ASN A 239 -6.70 16.19 -15.41
N ASP A 240 -5.88 16.82 -14.55
CA ASP A 240 -5.73 18.25 -14.48
C ASP A 240 -4.61 18.69 -15.43
N ASP A 241 -4.91 19.46 -16.47
CA ASP A 241 -3.94 19.97 -17.44
C ASP A 241 -2.84 20.79 -16.77
N CYS A 242 -3.17 21.47 -15.67
CA CYS A 242 -2.24 22.20 -14.80
C CYS A 242 -2.41 21.71 -13.37
N PRO A 243 -1.40 21.05 -12.76
CA PRO A 243 -1.51 20.61 -11.38
C PRO A 243 -1.70 21.80 -10.44
N PRO A 244 -2.67 21.76 -9.50
CA PRO A 244 -2.90 22.83 -8.54
C PRO A 244 -1.64 23.24 -7.77
N TRP A 245 -0.72 22.29 -7.55
CA TRP A 245 0.58 22.57 -6.96
C TRP A 245 1.68 21.66 -7.52
N GLU A 246 2.90 22.18 -7.54
CA GLU A 246 4.11 21.45 -7.92
C GLU A 246 5.35 21.97 -7.21
N PHE A 247 6.34 21.12 -6.99
CA PHE A 247 7.69 21.52 -6.59
C PHE A 247 8.61 21.50 -7.80
N LEU A 248 9.09 22.68 -8.21
CA LEU A 248 10.15 22.83 -9.21
C LEU A 248 11.49 22.93 -8.49
N ALA A 249 12.40 21.99 -8.71
CA ALA A 249 13.70 21.96 -8.05
C ALA A 249 14.86 21.87 -9.04
N SER A 250 16.00 22.47 -8.68
CA SER A 250 17.24 22.32 -9.46
C SER A 250 17.72 20.87 -9.44
N LYS A 251 17.50 20.19 -8.31
CA LYS A 251 17.88 18.78 -8.11
C LYS A 251 16.90 18.09 -7.17
N ILE A 252 16.46 16.91 -7.58
CA ILE A 252 15.63 16.00 -6.78
C ILE A 252 16.45 14.72 -6.58
N LYS A 253 16.68 14.32 -5.33
CA LYS A 253 17.38 13.09 -4.97
C LYS A 253 16.41 12.14 -4.26
N HIS A 254 16.06 11.05 -4.90
CA HIS A 254 15.36 9.94 -4.28
C HIS A 254 16.38 8.99 -3.64
N ASP A 255 16.39 8.90 -2.33
CA ASP A 255 17.23 7.98 -1.55
C ASP A 255 16.41 6.70 -1.29
N LYS A 256 16.73 5.64 -2.03
CA LYS A 256 15.98 4.37 -2.01
C LYS A 256 16.13 3.62 -0.69
N LYS A 257 17.27 3.78 0.01
CA LYS A 257 17.52 3.16 1.32
C LYS A 257 16.75 3.85 2.43
N LYS A 258 16.82 5.18 2.47
CA LYS A 258 16.13 6.01 3.49
C LYS A 258 14.66 6.24 3.14
N LYS A 259 14.25 5.89 1.93
CA LYS A 259 12.91 6.15 1.38
C LYS A 259 12.51 7.62 1.54
N THR A 260 13.39 8.52 1.12
CA THR A 260 13.16 9.97 1.17
C THR A 260 13.40 10.60 -0.20
N ILE A 261 12.61 11.62 -0.51
CA ILE A 261 12.80 12.48 -1.67
C ILE A 261 13.31 13.83 -1.15
N ASN A 262 14.54 14.17 -1.53
CA ASN A 262 15.24 15.38 -1.08
C ASN A 262 15.31 16.36 -2.24
N TYR A 263 15.12 17.63 -1.96
CA TYR A 263 15.10 18.72 -2.92
C TYR A 263 16.18 19.75 -2.60
N GLU A 264 16.82 20.27 -3.65
CA GLU A 264 17.75 21.39 -3.57
C GLU A 264 17.23 22.54 -4.47
N ASN A 265 17.20 23.75 -3.92
CA ASN A 265 16.69 24.96 -4.57
C ASN A 265 15.29 24.74 -5.15
N ALA A 266 14.32 24.44 -4.30
CA ALA A 266 12.96 24.12 -4.70
C ALA A 266 12.02 25.31 -4.55
N TRP A 267 11.18 25.52 -5.55
CA TRP A 267 10.05 26.43 -5.52
C TRP A 267 8.75 25.64 -5.44
N LEU A 268 7.94 25.95 -4.44
CA LEU A 268 6.54 25.56 -4.44
C LEU A 268 5.79 26.50 -5.39
N LYS A 269 5.17 25.93 -6.41
CA LYS A 269 4.28 26.64 -7.32
C LYS A 269 2.85 26.22 -7.06
N ILE A 270 1.94 27.20 -7.12
CA ILE A 270 0.50 27.03 -7.08
C ILE A 270 -0.06 27.63 -8.36
N TYR A 271 -0.71 26.83 -9.21
CA TYR A 271 -1.15 27.21 -10.55
C TYR A 271 -0.06 27.96 -11.34
N ASP A 272 1.13 27.33 -11.46
CA ASP A 272 2.33 27.83 -12.12
C ASP A 272 2.99 29.08 -11.51
N LYS A 273 2.41 29.69 -10.49
CA LYS A 273 3.01 30.85 -9.80
C LYS A 273 3.91 30.39 -8.65
N PRO A 274 5.20 30.83 -8.60
CA PRO A 274 6.08 30.50 -7.48
C PRO A 274 5.63 31.24 -6.23
N VAL A 275 5.33 30.50 -5.16
CA VAL A 275 4.78 31.05 -3.92
C VAL A 275 5.80 30.98 -2.79
N PHE A 276 6.57 29.90 -2.70
CA PHE A 276 7.50 29.69 -1.61
C PHE A 276 8.80 29.04 -2.08
N TYR A 277 9.94 29.51 -1.56
CA TYR A 277 11.28 28.97 -1.87
C TYR A 277 11.86 28.18 -0.70
N PHE A 278 12.33 26.97 -1.00
CA PHE A 278 13.04 26.09 -0.08
C PHE A 278 14.47 25.86 -0.56
N PRO A 279 15.51 26.32 0.14
CA PRO A 279 16.90 26.00 -0.21
C PRO A 279 17.17 24.50 -0.20
N LYS A 280 16.68 23.84 0.84
CA LYS A 280 16.66 22.37 0.99
C LYS A 280 15.43 21.95 1.76
N PHE A 281 14.76 20.91 1.31
CA PHE A 281 13.76 20.22 2.10
C PHE A 281 13.65 18.77 1.66
N PHE A 282 12.95 17.96 2.41
CA PHE A 282 12.67 16.58 2.04
C PHE A 282 11.29 16.17 2.51
N HIS A 283 10.76 15.15 1.88
CA HIS A 283 9.57 14.43 2.35
C HIS A 283 9.78 12.92 2.14
N PRO A 284 8.96 12.09 2.83
CA PRO A 284 9.00 10.64 2.60
C PRO A 284 8.62 10.29 1.16
N ASP A 285 9.19 9.21 0.68
CA ASP A 285 8.74 8.55 -0.54
C ASP A 285 7.25 8.19 -0.42
N PRO A 286 6.42 8.37 -1.47
CA PRO A 286 4.99 8.05 -1.44
C PRO A 286 4.65 6.59 -1.06
N THR A 287 5.60 5.68 -1.16
CA THR A 287 5.42 4.28 -0.72
C THR A 287 5.58 4.09 0.79
N VAL A 288 6.05 5.11 1.50
CA VAL A 288 6.25 5.07 2.96
C VAL A 288 4.95 5.39 3.66
N LYS A 289 4.41 4.44 4.39
CA LYS A 289 3.16 4.63 5.14
C LYS A 289 3.32 5.57 6.34
N ARG A 290 4.51 5.60 6.98
CA ARG A 290 4.77 6.40 8.20
C ARG A 290 6.22 6.83 8.24
N GLN A 291 6.47 8.13 8.39
CA GLN A 291 7.81 8.70 8.57
C GLN A 291 7.77 9.91 9.49
N SER A 292 8.79 10.05 10.34
CA SER A 292 8.97 11.23 11.20
C SER A 292 9.25 12.48 10.39
N GLY A 293 8.62 13.60 10.77
CA GLY A 293 8.82 14.88 10.11
C GLY A 293 7.84 15.94 10.58
N PHE A 294 8.09 17.18 10.20
CA PHE A 294 7.14 18.27 10.41
C PHE A 294 5.90 18.08 9.56
N LEU A 295 4.73 18.30 10.16
CA LEU A 295 3.46 18.36 9.46
C LEU A 295 3.21 19.79 8.96
N MET A 296 2.13 19.98 8.23
CA MET A 296 1.79 21.29 7.68
C MET A 296 1.58 22.31 8.81
N PRO A 297 2.29 23.44 8.79
CA PRO A 297 2.06 24.50 9.75
C PRO A 297 0.70 25.15 9.54
N SER A 298 0.10 25.66 10.61
CA SER A 298 -1.15 26.40 10.54
C SER A 298 -1.08 27.72 11.31
N PHE A 299 -1.89 28.66 10.86
CA PHE A 299 -2.10 29.95 11.52
C PHE A 299 -3.57 30.08 11.90
N THR A 300 -3.83 30.39 13.14
CA THR A 300 -5.18 30.64 13.64
C THR A 300 -5.24 32.02 14.28
N GLY A 301 -6.36 32.71 14.10
CA GLY A 301 -6.64 33.99 14.72
C GLY A 301 -7.82 33.89 15.65
N SER A 302 -7.75 34.54 16.81
CA SER A 302 -8.84 34.67 17.77
C SER A 302 -8.77 36.04 18.46
N ASN A 303 -9.94 36.66 18.65
CA ASN A 303 -10.01 37.93 19.36
C ASN A 303 -9.73 37.78 20.86
N SER A 304 -9.99 36.63 21.43
CA SER A 304 -9.81 36.37 22.88
C SER A 304 -8.41 35.88 23.24
N THR A 305 -7.81 35.01 22.41
CA THR A 305 -6.51 34.37 22.71
C THR A 305 -5.35 34.90 21.89
N GLY A 306 -5.62 35.76 20.89
CA GLY A 306 -4.65 36.25 19.92
C GLY A 306 -4.42 35.31 18.74
N SER A 307 -3.52 35.69 17.83
CA SER A 307 -3.12 34.85 16.70
C SER A 307 -2.14 33.78 17.18
N ALA A 308 -2.23 32.59 16.62
CA ALA A 308 -1.33 31.48 16.95
C ALA A 308 -0.69 30.88 15.71
N PHE A 309 0.59 30.55 15.82
CA PHE A 309 1.35 29.74 14.88
C PHE A 309 1.55 28.34 15.45
N THR A 310 1.17 27.33 14.70
CA THR A 310 1.25 25.92 15.07
C THR A 310 2.15 25.17 14.10
N LEU A 311 3.13 24.41 14.61
CA LEU A 311 4.03 23.59 13.80
C LEU A 311 4.14 22.17 14.37
N PRO A 312 3.24 21.26 13.98
CA PRO A 312 3.27 19.89 14.51
C PRO A 312 4.49 19.11 13.99
N TYR A 313 5.06 18.27 14.84
CA TYR A 313 6.10 17.31 14.51
C TYR A 313 5.62 15.89 14.81
N PHE A 314 5.53 15.07 13.78
CA PHE A 314 5.19 13.66 13.89
C PHE A 314 6.45 12.82 14.06
N HIS A 315 6.51 11.98 15.09
CA HIS A 315 7.65 11.12 15.39
C HIS A 315 7.24 9.64 15.42
N VAL A 316 7.81 8.85 14.51
CA VAL A 316 7.64 7.39 14.48
C VAL A 316 8.62 6.77 15.46
N LEU A 317 8.10 6.23 16.57
CA LEU A 317 8.89 5.53 17.58
C LEU A 317 9.19 4.09 17.17
N SER A 318 8.19 3.42 16.57
CA SER A 318 8.30 2.06 16.00
C SER A 318 7.18 1.82 15.00
N ASN A 319 7.14 0.63 14.37
CA ASN A 319 6.09 0.29 13.39
C ASN A 319 4.66 0.40 13.95
N ASN A 320 4.50 0.28 15.25
CA ASN A 320 3.21 0.29 15.94
C ASN A 320 3.04 1.43 16.95
N LYS A 321 4.00 2.36 17.04
CA LYS A 321 4.00 3.47 18.01
C LYS A 321 4.40 4.77 17.35
N ASP A 322 3.73 5.84 17.68
CA ASP A 322 4.09 7.20 17.27
C ASP A 322 3.75 8.24 18.34
N LEU A 323 4.33 9.41 18.17
CA LEU A 323 4.12 10.61 18.96
C LEU A 323 3.96 11.80 18.02
N THR A 324 2.91 12.59 18.20
CA THR A 324 2.77 13.89 17.55
C THR A 324 2.95 14.99 18.60
N PHE A 325 3.94 15.82 18.44
CA PHE A 325 4.16 17.00 19.29
C PHE A 325 3.74 18.26 18.54
N THR A 326 2.82 19.02 19.13
CA THR A 326 2.17 20.18 18.49
C THR A 326 2.37 21.44 19.35
N PRO A 327 3.50 22.15 19.19
CA PRO A 327 3.67 23.47 19.83
C PRO A 327 2.82 24.52 19.12
N ARG A 328 2.17 25.38 19.92
CA ARG A 328 1.47 26.59 19.47
C ARG A 328 2.05 27.83 20.16
N LEU A 329 2.46 28.79 19.36
CA LEU A 329 3.03 30.05 19.82
C LEU A 329 2.00 31.15 19.59
N TYR A 330 1.51 31.77 20.66
CA TYR A 330 0.52 32.84 20.59
C TYR A 330 1.18 34.22 20.57
N SER A 331 0.59 35.14 19.82
CA SER A 331 1.02 36.56 19.79
C SER A 331 0.94 37.26 21.15
N THR A 332 0.19 36.69 22.08
CA THR A 332 0.03 37.14 23.48
C THR A 332 1.07 36.56 24.45
N ASN A 333 2.23 36.13 23.93
CA ASN A 333 3.32 35.52 24.71
C ASN A 333 2.93 34.27 25.51
N LYS A 334 1.95 33.52 25.05
CA LYS A 334 1.54 32.23 25.59
C LYS A 334 2.14 31.12 24.74
N ILE A 335 2.52 30.02 25.36
CA ILE A 335 3.00 28.81 24.69
C ILE A 335 2.12 27.65 25.13
N LEU A 336 1.54 26.97 24.15
CA LEU A 336 0.80 25.73 24.36
C LEU A 336 1.58 24.58 23.73
N ALA A 337 1.86 23.55 24.48
CA ALA A 337 2.45 22.31 24.04
C ALA A 337 1.43 21.19 24.15
N GLN A 338 1.06 20.57 23.03
CA GLN A 338 0.19 19.39 22.98
C GLN A 338 0.97 18.19 22.49
N SER A 339 0.71 17.01 23.03
CA SER A 339 1.38 15.77 22.66
C SER A 339 0.36 14.63 22.59
N GLU A 340 0.26 14.00 21.43
CA GLU A 340 -0.54 12.81 21.22
C GLU A 340 0.37 11.60 21.03
N TYR A 341 0.27 10.61 21.91
CA TYR A 341 0.96 9.33 21.84
C TYR A 341 -0.02 8.22 21.46
N ARG A 342 0.34 7.41 20.46
CA ARG A 342 -0.47 6.28 20.00
C ARG A 342 0.34 5.00 19.95
N VAL A 343 -0.28 3.91 20.38
CA VAL A 343 0.26 2.56 20.25
C VAL A 343 -0.83 1.56 19.88
N VAL A 344 -0.52 0.68 18.94
CA VAL A 344 -1.40 -0.41 18.52
C VAL A 344 -0.61 -1.72 18.59
N ASN A 345 -1.06 -2.62 19.47
CA ASN A 345 -0.51 -3.97 19.58
C ASN A 345 -1.54 -4.97 19.03
N ALA A 346 -1.18 -6.25 18.99
CA ALA A 346 -2.07 -7.30 18.50
C ALA A 346 -3.40 -7.37 19.31
N THR A 347 -3.35 -7.12 20.61
CA THR A 347 -4.50 -7.23 21.53
C THR A 347 -4.86 -5.92 22.24
N SER A 348 -4.17 -4.81 21.95
CA SER A 348 -4.46 -3.53 22.59
C SER A 348 -4.21 -2.34 21.70
N LYS A 349 -4.99 -1.29 21.93
CA LYS A 349 -4.85 0.03 21.31
C LYS A 349 -4.92 1.09 22.41
N HIS A 350 -3.96 2.01 22.41
CA HIS A 350 -3.92 3.11 23.36
C HIS A 350 -3.62 4.42 22.63
N THR A 351 -4.36 5.45 23.00
CA THR A 351 -4.12 6.83 22.55
C THR A 351 -4.13 7.70 23.80
N ILE A 352 -3.09 8.51 23.97
CA ILE A 352 -2.98 9.47 25.08
C ILE A 352 -2.72 10.84 24.45
N ASP A 353 -3.53 11.81 24.79
CA ASP A 353 -3.37 13.21 24.39
C ASP A 353 -3.31 14.09 25.63
N LEU A 354 -2.27 14.88 25.71
CA LEU A 354 -2.04 15.79 26.81
C LEU A 354 -1.59 17.15 26.31
N SER A 355 -2.00 18.21 26.98
CA SER A 355 -1.46 19.54 26.70
C SER A 355 -1.22 20.34 27.98
N MET A 356 -0.32 21.31 27.83
CA MET A 356 -0.03 22.30 28.85
C MET A 356 0.11 23.67 28.20
N LEU A 357 -0.62 24.64 28.71
CA LEU A 357 -0.52 26.05 28.39
C LEU A 357 0.28 26.75 29.48
N SER A 358 1.32 27.46 29.08
CA SER A 358 2.09 28.35 29.97
C SER A 358 1.78 29.80 29.67
N GLU A 359 1.36 30.55 30.68
CA GLU A 359 1.18 32.01 30.68
C GLU A 359 2.15 32.65 31.68
N LYS A 360 2.65 33.85 31.37
CA LYS A 360 3.69 34.50 32.15
C LYS A 360 3.24 34.90 33.57
N ASP A 361 1.95 35.14 33.76
CA ASP A 361 1.38 35.68 35.01
C ASP A 361 0.17 34.90 35.59
N ASN A 362 -0.17 33.74 35.01
CA ASN A 362 -1.38 32.97 35.41
C ASN A 362 -1.08 31.48 35.64
N SER A 363 -1.98 30.82 36.35
CA SER A 363 -1.96 29.38 36.54
C SER A 363 -1.93 28.64 35.19
N SER A 364 -1.04 27.68 35.06
CA SER A 364 -0.98 26.81 33.90
C SER A 364 -2.31 26.07 33.71
N GLN A 365 -2.78 25.97 32.46
CA GLN A 365 -3.94 25.18 32.10
C GLN A 365 -3.50 23.93 31.35
N SER A 366 -4.21 22.84 31.55
CA SER A 366 -3.84 21.54 30.98
C SER A 366 -5.05 20.67 30.69
N HIS A 367 -4.88 19.70 29.80
CA HIS A 367 -5.78 18.56 29.67
C HIS A 367 -5.01 17.25 29.66
N PHE A 368 -5.70 16.19 30.01
CA PHE A 368 -5.27 14.81 29.86
C PHE A 368 -6.43 13.97 29.35
N PHE A 369 -6.26 13.39 28.15
CA PHE A 369 -7.21 12.45 27.57
C PHE A 369 -6.51 11.14 27.28
N SER A 370 -7.20 10.03 27.54
CA SER A 370 -6.69 8.69 27.25
C SER A 370 -7.82 7.79 26.81
N ASN A 371 -7.65 7.09 25.70
CA ASN A 371 -8.48 5.95 25.28
C ASN A 371 -7.61 4.72 25.24
N SER A 372 -7.96 3.71 26.01
CA SER A 372 -7.25 2.45 26.13
C SER A 372 -8.20 1.29 25.94
N GLN A 373 -7.92 0.41 24.99
CA GLN A 373 -8.71 -0.79 24.69
C GLN A 373 -7.79 -2.00 24.72
N LYS A 374 -8.20 -3.06 25.40
CA LYS A 374 -7.43 -4.30 25.53
C LYS A 374 -8.34 -5.52 25.45
N LYS A 375 -8.03 -6.42 24.52
CA LYS A 375 -8.60 -7.76 24.48
C LYS A 375 -7.82 -8.65 25.43
N LEU A 376 -8.53 -9.33 26.30
CA LEU A 376 -7.98 -10.27 27.27
C LEU A 376 -8.24 -11.71 26.80
N ASN A 377 -7.31 -12.59 27.02
CA ASN A 377 -7.50 -14.00 26.73
C ASN A 377 -8.21 -14.68 27.92
N SER A 378 -9.27 -15.40 27.66
CA SER A 378 -10.03 -16.14 28.65
C SER A 378 -10.24 -17.58 28.18
N LYS A 379 -10.29 -18.51 29.12
CA LYS A 379 -10.71 -19.91 28.85
C LYS A 379 -12.25 -20.06 28.94
N TYR A 380 -12.93 -19.06 29.52
CA TYR A 380 -14.36 -19.12 29.83
C TYR A 380 -15.22 -18.27 28.89
N PHE A 381 -14.62 -17.27 28.24
CA PHE A 381 -15.31 -16.35 27.34
C PHE A 381 -14.62 -16.32 25.98
N ASP A 382 -15.40 -16.24 24.91
CA ASP A 382 -14.91 -16.13 23.54
C ASP A 382 -14.34 -14.73 23.27
N ASN A 383 -14.96 -13.71 23.84
CA ASN A 383 -14.47 -12.34 23.84
C ASN A 383 -14.45 -11.79 25.27
N LEU A 384 -13.36 -11.13 25.60
CA LEU A 384 -13.19 -10.44 26.87
C LEU A 384 -12.44 -9.15 26.61
N ASP A 385 -13.13 -8.03 26.71
CA ASP A 385 -12.60 -6.72 26.38
C ASP A 385 -12.67 -5.79 27.61
N LEU A 386 -11.59 -5.04 27.79
CA LEU A 386 -11.49 -3.96 28.76
C LEU A 386 -11.19 -2.67 28.02
N SER A 387 -11.99 -1.64 28.25
CA SER A 387 -11.72 -0.28 27.78
C SER A 387 -11.71 0.72 28.93
N ALA A 388 -10.87 1.75 28.79
CA ALA A 388 -10.80 2.86 29.72
C ALA A 388 -10.67 4.15 28.91
N ASP A 389 -11.60 5.07 29.13
CA ASP A 389 -11.62 6.42 28.61
C ASP A 389 -11.47 7.37 29.79
N LEU A 390 -10.41 8.16 29.80
CA LEU A 390 -10.15 9.16 30.85
C LEU A 390 -10.09 10.53 30.21
N GLN A 391 -10.88 11.46 30.73
CA GLN A 391 -10.98 12.82 30.24
C GLN A 391 -10.91 13.79 31.41
N PHE A 392 -9.95 14.70 31.32
CA PHE A 392 -9.72 15.70 32.36
C PHE A 392 -9.26 17.03 31.74
N THR A 393 -9.80 18.13 32.25
CA THR A 393 -9.29 19.48 31.99
C THR A 393 -9.11 20.23 33.32
N SER A 394 -8.08 21.06 33.40
CA SER A 394 -7.86 21.91 34.57
C SER A 394 -8.80 23.11 34.64
N LYS A 395 -9.51 23.43 33.55
CA LYS A 395 -10.45 24.54 33.46
C LYS A 395 -11.51 24.24 32.42
N ASP A 396 -12.76 24.44 32.73
CA ASP A 396 -13.93 24.11 31.92
C ASP A 396 -13.92 24.74 30.53
N THR A 397 -13.45 25.98 30.43
CA THR A 397 -13.38 26.74 29.16
C THR A 397 -12.10 26.48 28.35
N TYR A 398 -11.17 25.66 28.83
CA TYR A 398 -9.83 25.50 28.25
C TYR A 398 -9.89 25.00 26.81
N LEU A 399 -10.62 23.93 26.54
CA LEU A 399 -10.72 23.33 25.21
C LEU A 399 -11.31 24.30 24.21
N LYS A 400 -12.42 24.94 24.56
CA LYS A 400 -13.16 25.87 23.71
C LYS A 400 -12.37 27.15 23.42
N ASN A 401 -11.77 27.76 24.46
CA ASN A 401 -11.03 29.01 24.32
C ASN A 401 -9.82 28.87 23.41
N TYR A 402 -9.08 27.75 23.49
CA TYR A 402 -7.86 27.49 22.72
C TYR A 402 -8.11 26.63 21.49
N LYS A 403 -9.36 26.24 21.21
CA LYS A 403 -9.75 25.37 20.07
C LYS A 403 -8.82 24.15 19.98
N LEU A 404 -8.77 23.39 21.06
CA LEU A 404 -7.89 22.25 21.19
C LEU A 404 -8.54 21.01 20.55
N ASP A 405 -8.24 20.80 19.29
CA ASP A 405 -8.66 19.58 18.61
C ASP A 405 -7.81 18.39 19.04
N SER A 406 -8.47 17.31 19.40
CA SER A 406 -7.87 16.03 19.74
C SER A 406 -8.50 14.93 18.89
N SER A 407 -7.78 13.83 18.67
CA SER A 407 -8.35 12.63 18.05
C SER A 407 -9.38 11.94 18.95
N LEU A 408 -9.43 12.30 20.25
CA LEU A 408 -10.28 11.69 21.26
C LEU A 408 -11.52 12.53 21.60
N ILE A 409 -11.46 13.86 21.44
CA ILE A 409 -12.53 14.76 21.86
C ILE A 409 -12.58 16.00 20.97
N ASN A 410 -13.78 16.56 20.78
CA ASN A 410 -13.98 17.82 20.08
C ASN A 410 -13.79 19.01 21.03
N ALA A 411 -13.18 20.10 20.56
CA ALA A 411 -12.97 21.32 21.32
C ALA A 411 -14.27 21.98 21.85
N ASP A 412 -15.39 21.78 21.14
CA ASP A 412 -16.70 22.34 21.49
C ASP A 412 -17.52 21.45 22.42
N THR A 413 -16.95 20.37 22.96
CA THR A 413 -17.64 19.47 23.87
C THR A 413 -18.10 20.21 25.16
N GLY A 414 -19.34 19.98 25.57
CA GLY A 414 -19.92 20.53 26.80
C GLY A 414 -19.85 19.59 28.00
N THR A 415 -19.46 18.32 27.78
CA THR A 415 -19.39 17.31 28.83
C THR A 415 -18.18 16.40 28.58
N LEU A 416 -17.37 16.19 29.61
CA LEU A 416 -16.33 15.14 29.60
C LEU A 416 -16.92 13.84 30.11
N THR A 417 -16.51 12.72 29.54
CA THR A 417 -16.95 11.39 29.93
C THR A 417 -15.76 10.50 30.21
N SER A 418 -15.53 10.23 31.49
CA SER A 418 -14.53 9.24 31.90
C SER A 418 -15.21 7.91 32.20
N SER A 419 -14.71 6.82 31.65
CA SER A 419 -15.33 5.51 31.85
C SER A 419 -14.32 4.38 31.91
N ILE A 420 -14.66 3.33 32.64
CA ILE A 420 -14.03 2.01 32.57
C ILE A 420 -15.11 1.02 32.22
N LYS A 421 -14.97 0.35 31.08
CA LYS A 421 -15.96 -0.61 30.60
C LYS A 421 -15.33 -1.99 30.50
N PHE A 422 -16.01 -2.96 31.06
CA PHE A 422 -15.72 -4.39 30.94
C PHE A 422 -16.81 -5.05 30.11
N SER A 423 -16.45 -5.84 29.10
CA SER A 423 -17.39 -6.65 28.34
C SER A 423 -16.87 -8.07 28.16
N ALA A 424 -17.74 -9.03 28.42
CA ALA A 424 -17.45 -10.45 28.29
C ALA A 424 -18.58 -11.13 27.53
N SER A 425 -18.25 -11.94 26.53
CA SER A 425 -19.25 -12.70 25.79
C SER A 425 -18.80 -14.13 25.52
N LYS A 426 -19.79 -15.00 25.53
CA LYS A 426 -19.72 -16.40 25.12
C LYS A 426 -21.02 -16.69 24.36
N GLU A 427 -21.10 -17.79 23.62
CA GLU A 427 -22.24 -18.16 22.78
C GLU A 427 -23.62 -17.88 23.44
N ASP A 428 -23.77 -18.19 24.70
CA ASP A 428 -25.03 -18.10 25.47
C ASP A 428 -25.05 -17.03 26.58
N LEU A 429 -23.97 -16.24 26.68
CA LEU A 429 -23.81 -15.24 27.76
C LEU A 429 -23.18 -13.97 27.24
N SER A 430 -23.77 -12.83 27.55
CA SER A 430 -23.18 -11.50 27.37
C SER A 430 -23.27 -10.73 28.68
N LEU A 431 -22.14 -10.17 29.11
CA LEU A 431 -22.03 -9.33 30.28
C LEU A 431 -21.31 -8.05 29.93
N GLU A 432 -21.91 -6.90 30.23
CA GLU A 432 -21.26 -5.60 30.19
C GLU A 432 -21.36 -4.96 31.56
N ALA A 433 -20.31 -4.29 32.00
CA ALA A 433 -20.27 -3.51 33.21
C ALA A 433 -19.47 -2.23 33.02
N ASP A 434 -20.05 -1.10 33.41
CA ASP A 434 -19.45 0.22 33.19
C ASP A 434 -19.40 0.99 34.52
N PHE A 435 -18.28 1.75 34.66
CA PHE A 435 -18.11 2.80 35.66
C PHE A 435 -17.93 4.10 34.91
N ILE A 436 -18.81 5.06 35.05
CA ILE A 436 -18.85 6.28 34.25
C ILE A 436 -18.91 7.50 35.16
N VAL A 437 -18.15 8.53 34.83
CA VAL A 437 -18.19 9.86 35.40
C VAL A 437 -18.40 10.87 34.30
N TYR A 438 -19.47 11.63 34.39
CA TYR A 438 -19.71 12.78 33.51
C TYR A 438 -19.31 14.05 34.26
N GLU A 439 -18.58 14.95 33.59
CA GLU A 439 -18.22 16.27 34.08
C GLU A 439 -18.79 17.32 33.12
N ASN A 440 -19.70 18.16 33.64
CA ASN A 440 -20.30 19.25 32.88
C ASN A 440 -19.31 20.43 32.81
N LEU A 441 -18.97 20.87 31.60
CA LEU A 441 -18.08 22.02 31.37
C LEU A 441 -18.83 23.35 31.21
N SER A 442 -20.14 23.36 31.45
CA SER A 442 -20.93 24.59 31.48
C SER A 442 -20.82 25.29 32.86
N ASP A 443 -21.25 26.52 32.92
CA ASP A 443 -21.30 27.28 34.18
C ASP A 443 -22.52 26.79 35.01
N VAL A 444 -22.30 25.74 35.79
CA VAL A 444 -23.28 25.12 36.68
C VAL A 444 -22.77 25.16 38.12
N PRO A 445 -23.65 25.08 39.14
CA PRO A 445 -23.21 24.95 40.53
C PRO A 445 -22.26 23.76 40.74
N ASP A 446 -21.27 23.90 41.62
CA ASP A 446 -20.26 22.85 41.85
C ASP A 446 -20.87 21.49 42.21
N GLY A 447 -22.02 21.47 42.88
CA GLY A 447 -22.73 20.25 43.22
C GLY A 447 -23.33 19.49 42.04
N ASP A 448 -23.64 20.21 40.95
CA ASP A 448 -24.30 19.65 39.78
C ASP A 448 -23.29 19.43 38.61
N LYS A 449 -22.03 19.64 38.91
CA LYS A 449 -20.95 19.51 37.93
C LYS A 449 -20.69 18.06 37.53
N TYR A 450 -20.83 17.13 38.45
CA TYR A 450 -20.49 15.74 38.25
C TYR A 450 -21.69 14.82 38.38
N GLU A 451 -21.80 13.89 37.43
CA GLU A 451 -22.71 12.76 37.47
C GLU A 451 -21.91 11.47 37.53
N TYR A 452 -22.20 10.62 38.50
CA TYR A 452 -21.51 9.35 38.71
C TYR A 452 -22.47 8.20 38.46
N VAL A 453 -22.08 7.25 37.61
CA VAL A 453 -22.79 6.00 37.37
C VAL A 453 -21.84 4.85 37.70
N TYR A 454 -22.05 4.17 38.84
CA TYR A 454 -21.13 3.11 39.22
C TYR A 454 -21.76 2.09 40.20
N PRO A 455 -21.89 0.81 39.69
CA PRO A 455 -21.78 0.41 38.31
C PRO A 455 -23.06 0.64 37.50
N SER A 456 -22.99 0.64 36.18
CA SER A 456 -24.08 0.14 35.36
C SER A 456 -23.72 -1.26 34.84
N TYR A 457 -24.71 -2.13 34.65
CA TYR A 457 -24.47 -3.45 34.08
C TYR A 457 -25.62 -3.91 33.18
N ASN A 458 -25.28 -4.80 32.22
CA ASN A 458 -26.24 -5.53 31.40
C ASN A 458 -25.76 -6.98 31.29
N LEU A 459 -26.57 -7.92 31.72
CA LEU A 459 -26.34 -9.35 31.68
C LEU A 459 -27.44 -9.99 30.87
N LYS A 460 -27.08 -10.68 29.79
CA LYS A 460 -27.98 -11.52 28.98
C LYS A 460 -27.51 -12.96 29.01
N LYS A 461 -28.41 -13.87 29.31
CA LYS A 461 -28.13 -15.30 29.37
C LYS A 461 -29.24 -16.09 28.69
N ASP A 462 -28.88 -16.86 27.69
CA ASP A 462 -29.75 -17.85 27.07
C ASP A 462 -29.62 -19.15 27.87
N LEU A 463 -30.74 -19.61 28.47
CA LEU A 463 -30.79 -20.83 29.22
C LEU A 463 -31.33 -21.95 28.33
N TYR A 464 -30.41 -22.75 27.82
CA TYR A 464 -30.73 -23.98 27.08
C TYR A 464 -30.85 -25.12 28.07
N SER A 465 -31.99 -25.77 28.12
CA SER A 465 -32.18 -26.95 28.93
C SER A 465 -32.73 -28.10 28.09
N ASP A 466 -32.03 -29.19 28.10
CA ASP A 466 -32.52 -30.47 27.48
C ASP A 466 -33.86 -30.94 28.10
N MET A 467 -34.18 -30.48 29.32
CA MET A 467 -35.48 -30.73 29.96
C MET A 467 -36.61 -29.87 29.38
N LEU A 468 -36.30 -28.72 28.72
CA LEU A 468 -37.29 -27.83 28.11
C LEU A 468 -37.42 -28.09 26.61
N THR A 469 -37.80 -29.30 26.23
CA THR A 469 -37.95 -29.70 24.80
C THR A 469 -38.96 -28.90 24.01
N SER A 470 -39.61 -27.91 24.59
CA SER A 470 -40.73 -27.16 24.00
C SER A 470 -40.49 -25.66 23.80
N GLY A 471 -39.35 -25.11 24.21
CA GLY A 471 -39.06 -23.68 24.08
C GLY A 471 -37.66 -23.26 24.51
N SER A 472 -37.38 -21.97 24.48
CA SER A 472 -36.18 -21.31 25.01
C SER A 472 -36.51 -20.43 26.21
N PHE A 473 -35.52 -20.26 27.08
CA PHE A 473 -35.63 -19.41 28.26
C PHE A 473 -34.48 -18.41 28.27
N ASN A 474 -34.79 -17.12 28.33
CA ASN A 474 -33.82 -16.03 28.30
C ASN A 474 -33.94 -15.21 29.60
N LEU A 475 -32.79 -14.89 30.18
CA LEU A 475 -32.64 -13.94 31.29
C LEU A 475 -31.95 -12.70 30.73
N ASP A 476 -32.60 -11.54 30.93
CA ASP A 476 -32.01 -10.22 30.71
C ASP A 476 -32.06 -9.46 32.05
N SER A 477 -30.89 -9.12 32.58
CA SER A 477 -30.76 -8.38 33.84
C SER A 477 -29.94 -7.14 33.63
N SER A 478 -30.47 -5.98 33.93
CA SER A 478 -29.78 -4.71 33.81
C SER A 478 -29.98 -3.85 35.06
N GLY A 479 -29.02 -3.00 35.34
CA GLY A 479 -29.14 -2.11 36.47
C GLY A 479 -28.05 -1.05 36.53
N PHE A 480 -28.27 -0.06 37.38
CA PHE A 480 -27.30 1.00 37.64
C PHE A 480 -27.46 1.57 39.05
N ILE A 481 -26.37 2.20 39.51
CA ILE A 481 -26.36 3.11 40.65
C ILE A 481 -25.89 4.46 40.14
N LYS A 482 -26.66 5.51 40.35
CA LYS A 482 -26.42 6.86 39.84
C LYS A 482 -26.51 7.88 40.98
N ASN A 483 -25.52 8.81 40.99
CA ASN A 483 -25.52 9.98 41.87
C ASN A 483 -25.34 11.22 41.01
N TYR A 484 -26.19 12.23 41.13
CA TYR A 484 -26.15 13.47 40.37
C TYR A 484 -26.89 14.61 41.06
N ASP A 485 -26.80 15.82 40.56
CA ASP A 485 -27.50 17.03 41.05
C ASP A 485 -27.47 17.14 42.56
N THR A 486 -26.26 17.22 43.13
CA THR A 486 -25.91 17.40 44.54
C THR A 486 -26.40 16.30 45.47
N ASN A 487 -27.67 15.90 45.43
CA ASN A 487 -28.27 14.98 46.39
C ASN A 487 -29.19 13.92 45.79
N VAL A 488 -29.20 13.77 44.48
CA VAL A 488 -30.05 12.75 43.83
C VAL A 488 -29.34 11.42 43.77
N PHE A 489 -29.94 10.41 44.35
CA PHE A 489 -29.49 9.03 44.33
C PHE A 489 -30.52 8.14 43.66
N GLU A 490 -30.10 7.29 42.74
CA GLU A 490 -30.94 6.31 42.07
C GLU A 490 -30.22 4.97 41.97
N LYS A 491 -30.90 3.91 42.40
CA LYS A 491 -30.48 2.53 42.21
C LYS A 491 -31.61 1.76 41.54
N VAL A 492 -31.33 1.17 40.40
CA VAL A 492 -32.34 0.46 39.62
C VAL A 492 -31.80 -0.91 39.20
N ILE A 493 -32.60 -1.94 39.39
CA ILE A 493 -32.33 -3.30 38.93
C ILE A 493 -33.59 -3.82 38.23
N VAL A 494 -33.46 -4.21 37.00
CA VAL A 494 -34.51 -4.81 36.18
C VAL A 494 -34.10 -6.21 35.76
N ASN A 495 -34.99 -7.17 36.05
CA ASN A 495 -34.78 -8.56 35.62
C ASN A 495 -35.97 -9.00 34.77
N ASP A 496 -35.70 -9.41 33.56
CA ASP A 496 -36.63 -9.95 32.58
C ASP A 496 -36.36 -11.43 32.38
N PHE A 497 -37.37 -12.26 32.65
CA PHE A 497 -37.34 -13.69 32.37
C PHE A 497 -38.34 -13.97 31.25
N LEU A 498 -37.84 -14.30 30.09
CA LEU A 498 -38.67 -14.57 28.92
C LEU A 498 -38.61 -16.06 28.57
N TYR A 499 -39.73 -16.73 28.66
CA TYR A 499 -39.93 -18.03 28.05
C TYR A 499 -40.61 -17.87 26.70
N SER A 500 -40.04 -18.48 25.66
CA SER A 500 -40.58 -18.51 24.30
C SER A 500 -40.73 -19.97 23.84
N SER A 501 -41.96 -20.41 23.60
CA SER A 501 -42.21 -21.77 23.11
C SER A 501 -41.69 -21.92 21.68
N TYR A 502 -41.17 -23.11 21.34
CA TYR A 502 -40.97 -23.44 19.92
C TYR A 502 -42.30 -23.43 19.18
N PRO A 503 -42.30 -22.96 17.91
CA PRO A 503 -43.53 -22.92 17.16
C PRO A 503 -44.06 -24.35 16.85
N ARG A 504 -45.30 -24.57 17.11
CA ARG A 504 -46.03 -25.82 16.79
C ARG A 504 -46.91 -25.58 15.57
N PHE A 505 -46.83 -26.50 14.59
CA PHE A 505 -47.68 -26.46 13.41
C PHE A 505 -48.85 -27.42 13.60
N THR A 506 -50.03 -26.94 13.27
CA THR A 506 -51.21 -27.80 13.17
C THR A 506 -51.25 -28.51 11.81
N ASN A 507 -52.02 -29.58 11.70
CA ASN A 507 -52.21 -30.28 10.40
C ASN A 507 -52.79 -29.40 9.30
N LYS A 508 -53.36 -28.23 9.65
CA LYS A 508 -53.90 -27.23 8.71
C LYS A 508 -52.93 -26.10 8.38
N GLY A 509 -51.64 -26.16 8.84
CA GLY A 509 -50.59 -25.19 8.54
C GLY A 509 -50.58 -23.95 9.46
N LEU A 510 -51.39 -23.87 10.50
CA LEU A 510 -51.29 -22.81 11.49
C LEU A 510 -50.04 -23.01 12.34
N LYS A 511 -49.24 -21.96 12.44
CA LYS A 511 -48.06 -21.87 13.29
C LYS A 511 -48.41 -21.17 14.57
N ASN A 512 -48.36 -21.86 15.72
CA ASN A 512 -48.70 -21.36 17.03
C ASN A 512 -47.47 -21.30 17.91
N ASN A 513 -47.31 -20.22 18.68
CA ASN A 513 -46.31 -20.09 19.75
C ASN A 513 -46.85 -19.23 20.89
N TYR A 514 -46.32 -19.40 22.08
CA TYR A 514 -46.62 -18.56 23.22
C TYR A 514 -45.34 -18.10 23.87
N ASN A 515 -45.42 -16.86 24.44
CA ASN A 515 -44.35 -16.23 25.18
C ASN A 515 -44.88 -15.90 26.58
N ILE A 516 -44.06 -16.09 27.58
CA ILE A 516 -44.35 -15.70 28.97
C ILE A 516 -43.19 -14.81 29.42
N LEU A 517 -43.46 -13.55 29.68
CA LEU A 517 -42.53 -12.59 30.23
C LEU A 517 -42.86 -12.39 31.69
N PHE A 518 -41.87 -12.57 32.57
CA PHE A 518 -41.88 -12.15 33.95
C PHE A 518 -40.84 -11.05 34.11
N LYS A 519 -41.28 -9.85 34.49
CA LYS A 519 -40.44 -8.68 34.74
C LYS A 519 -40.47 -8.33 36.22
N ASN A 520 -39.27 -8.20 36.83
CA ASN A 520 -39.07 -7.69 38.16
C ASN A 520 -38.30 -6.37 38.10
N ILE A 521 -38.81 -5.31 38.68
CA ILE A 521 -38.18 -4.01 38.78
C ILE A 521 -38.01 -3.66 40.24
N ASN A 522 -36.78 -3.42 40.66
CA ASN A 522 -36.45 -2.95 42.01
C ASN A 522 -35.79 -1.57 41.87
N THR A 523 -36.33 -0.60 42.59
CA THR A 523 -35.80 0.76 42.62
C THR A 523 -35.60 1.18 44.09
N ASP A 524 -34.55 1.95 44.33
CA ASP A 524 -34.24 2.55 45.62
C ASP A 524 -33.69 3.95 45.34
N SER A 525 -34.33 5.00 45.80
CA SER A 525 -33.93 6.36 45.42
C SER A 525 -34.14 7.37 46.57
N GLU A 526 -33.37 8.44 46.49
CA GLU A 526 -33.47 9.62 47.34
C GLU A 526 -33.50 10.86 46.44
N ASN A 527 -34.44 11.77 46.70
CA ASN A 527 -34.65 13.03 45.98
C ASN A 527 -34.83 12.88 44.45
N SER A 528 -35.23 11.73 43.95
CA SER A 528 -35.42 11.48 42.51
C SER A 528 -36.84 11.88 42.07
N GLU A 529 -36.94 12.57 40.93
CA GLU A 529 -38.23 12.82 40.27
C GLU A 529 -38.71 11.58 39.46
N ASN A 530 -37.82 10.65 39.14
CA ASN A 530 -38.12 9.50 38.30
C ASN A 530 -38.62 8.28 39.06
N TYR A 531 -38.20 8.12 40.34
CA TYR A 531 -38.46 6.94 41.13
C TYR A 531 -39.01 7.35 42.51
N LYS A 532 -39.77 6.45 43.13
CA LYS A 532 -40.26 6.66 44.49
C LYS A 532 -39.12 6.59 45.48
N GLU A 533 -39.19 7.43 46.51
CA GLU A 533 -38.27 7.36 47.63
C GLU A 533 -38.36 5.99 48.34
N ASN A 534 -37.21 5.49 48.77
CA ASN A 534 -37.00 4.17 49.36
C ASN A 534 -37.24 3.00 48.41
N LEU A 535 -37.05 1.80 48.90
CA LEU A 535 -37.16 0.57 48.15
C LEU A 535 -38.58 0.34 47.62
N ASP A 536 -38.75 0.30 46.30
CA ASP A 536 -40.00 -0.08 45.63
C ASP A 536 -39.74 -1.30 44.73
N THR A 537 -40.57 -2.32 44.83
CA THR A 537 -40.48 -3.53 44.05
C THR A 537 -41.75 -3.72 43.24
N LYS A 538 -41.62 -3.83 41.93
CA LYS A 538 -42.72 -4.08 41.01
C LYS A 538 -42.51 -5.38 40.26
N ILE A 539 -43.59 -6.14 40.12
CA ILE A 539 -43.60 -7.39 39.36
C ILE A 539 -44.67 -7.29 38.28
N ALA A 540 -44.29 -7.58 37.04
CA ALA A 540 -45.20 -7.67 35.91
C ALA A 540 -45.11 -9.04 35.23
N THR A 541 -46.25 -9.52 34.79
CA THR A 541 -46.30 -10.75 33.98
C THR A 541 -47.09 -10.47 32.71
N LEU A 542 -46.56 -10.90 31.58
CA LEU A 542 -47.25 -10.86 30.27
C LEU A 542 -47.25 -12.26 29.67
N ILE A 543 -48.46 -12.74 29.37
CA ILE A 543 -48.65 -14.00 28.62
C ILE A 543 -49.15 -13.62 27.23
N GLU A 544 -48.44 -14.06 26.21
CA GLU A 544 -48.79 -13.82 24.82
C GLU A 544 -48.93 -15.13 24.06
N PHE A 545 -50.03 -15.30 23.38
CA PHE A 545 -50.27 -16.38 22.42
C PHE A 545 -50.32 -15.81 21.02
N ASN A 546 -49.53 -16.35 20.11
CA ASN A 546 -49.48 -15.97 18.69
C ASN A 546 -49.89 -17.14 17.82
N SER A 547 -50.83 -16.89 16.92
CA SER A 547 -51.21 -17.82 15.86
C SER A 547 -51.01 -17.16 14.50
N SER A 548 -50.26 -17.77 13.63
CA SER A 548 -49.99 -17.26 12.30
C SER A 548 -50.23 -18.33 11.23
N TYR A 549 -50.61 -17.89 10.02
CA TYR A 549 -50.80 -18.76 8.88
C TYR A 549 -49.83 -18.33 7.75
N PRO A 550 -48.58 -18.82 7.75
CA PRO A 550 -47.63 -18.48 6.72
C PRO A 550 -48.00 -19.12 5.39
N MET A 551 -48.21 -18.31 4.35
CA MET A 551 -48.49 -18.71 2.99
C MET A 551 -47.41 -18.20 2.08
N GLU A 552 -46.90 -19.05 1.19
CA GLU A 552 -45.86 -18.67 0.20
C GLU A 552 -46.37 -19.02 -1.21
N LYS A 553 -46.28 -18.05 -2.12
CA LYS A 553 -46.47 -18.26 -3.55
C LYS A 553 -45.16 -18.01 -4.27
N LYS A 554 -44.55 -19.07 -4.80
CA LYS A 554 -43.35 -19.00 -5.62
C LYS A 554 -43.71 -18.90 -7.10
N THR A 555 -43.02 -17.98 -7.80
CA THR A 555 -42.98 -17.90 -9.27
C THR A 555 -41.51 -17.99 -9.69
N ASN A 556 -41.21 -18.05 -10.99
CA ASN A 556 -39.83 -18.14 -11.47
C ASN A 556 -38.98 -16.93 -11.09
N ASP A 557 -39.61 -15.75 -10.95
CA ASP A 557 -38.89 -14.47 -10.74
C ASP A 557 -39.02 -13.91 -9.32
N TYR A 558 -40.00 -14.36 -8.53
CA TYR A 558 -40.21 -13.84 -7.17
C TYR A 558 -40.95 -14.84 -6.27
N SER A 559 -40.77 -14.64 -4.96
CA SER A 559 -41.53 -15.34 -3.91
C SER A 559 -42.34 -14.31 -3.11
N ASN A 560 -43.67 -14.49 -3.09
CA ASN A 560 -44.58 -13.69 -2.25
C ASN A 560 -44.92 -14.45 -0.98
N ILE A 561 -44.71 -13.81 0.17
CA ILE A 561 -45.03 -14.36 1.48
C ILE A 561 -46.14 -13.51 2.11
N LEU A 562 -47.23 -14.14 2.45
CA LEU A 562 -48.32 -13.56 3.22
C LEU A 562 -48.41 -14.30 4.55
N LYS A 563 -48.30 -13.58 5.68
CA LYS A 563 -48.31 -14.16 7.02
C LYS A 563 -49.31 -13.41 7.92
N PRO A 564 -50.63 -13.72 7.81
CA PRO A 564 -51.58 -13.19 8.80
C PRO A 564 -51.25 -13.72 10.19
N ILE A 565 -51.29 -12.82 11.20
CA ILE A 565 -50.97 -13.11 12.60
C ILE A 565 -52.13 -12.62 13.46
N ILE A 566 -52.59 -13.45 14.39
CA ILE A 566 -53.49 -13.10 15.45
C ILE A 566 -52.71 -13.29 16.79
N SER A 567 -52.69 -12.25 17.62
CA SER A 567 -52.03 -12.29 18.94
C SER A 567 -53.07 -12.03 20.01
N ALA A 568 -53.08 -12.85 21.04
CA ALA A 568 -53.81 -12.61 22.29
C ALA A 568 -52.78 -12.34 23.39
N ARG A 569 -52.99 -11.25 24.16
CA ARG A 569 -52.12 -10.84 25.26
C ARG A 569 -52.94 -10.71 26.54
N TYR A 570 -52.36 -11.20 27.62
CA TYR A 570 -52.94 -11.09 28.95
C TYR A 570 -51.87 -10.66 29.94
N SER A 571 -52.15 -9.58 30.70
CA SER A 571 -51.33 -9.13 31.80
C SER A 571 -52.19 -9.09 33.07
N PRO A 572 -51.90 -9.93 34.06
CA PRO A 572 -52.69 -9.97 35.31
C PRO A 572 -52.46 -8.74 36.18
N ASN A 573 -51.38 -7.99 35.96
CA ASN A 573 -51.02 -6.83 36.76
C ASN A 573 -51.14 -5.56 35.91
N ASN A 574 -51.98 -4.61 36.34
CA ASN A 574 -52.00 -3.25 35.79
C ASN A 574 -50.89 -2.44 36.47
N PHE A 575 -49.99 -1.87 35.69
CA PHE A 575 -49.01 -0.89 36.16
C PHE A 575 -49.61 0.50 36.17
#